data_aa9dfe42e856a8100e99175e180a7995
#
_entry.id   aa9dfe42e856a8100e99175e180a7995
#
_cell.length_a   1.000
_cell.length_b   1.000
_cell.length_c   1.000
_cell.angle_alpha   90.00
_cell.angle_beta   90.00
_cell.angle_gamma   90.00
#
_symmetry.space_group_name_H-M   'P 1'
#
loop_
_entity.id
_entity.type
_entity.pdbx_description
1 polymer ?
#
loop_
_entity_poly.entity_id
_entity_poly.type
_entity_poly.pdbx_seq_one_letter_code
_entity_poly.pdbx_strand_id
1 'polypeptide(L)'
;MSIPGPLSYRLLAFVAVAVMSSLAFAAETHEQKRARRCAYYQEVVRVAFENVSRSQMRPGFVAEHDAFIAGGCFAGKAVCPKTPAEFAFADILTMMTVSANMGSTFTPFRCPAGGSD
;
A
#
# COMPACT_ATOMS: atom_id res chain seq x y z
N MET A 1 -59.47 18.30 10.41
CA MET A 1 -58.03 18.29 10.77
C MET A 1 -57.36 17.18 10.03
N SER A 2 -56.55 17.50 9.06
CA SER A 2 -55.74 16.51 8.37
C SER A 2 -54.50 16.23 9.19
N ILE A 3 -54.44 15.07 9.76
CA ILE A 3 -53.22 14.56 10.38
C ILE A 3 -52.24 14.35 9.23
N PRO A 4 -51.01 14.92 9.31
CA PRO A 4 -50.02 14.62 8.31
C PRO A 4 -49.80 13.11 8.32
N GLY A 5 -50.12 12.49 7.22
CA GLY A 5 -50.08 11.04 7.11
C GLY A 5 -48.65 10.49 7.23
N PRO A 6 -48.51 9.18 7.42
CA PRO A 6 -47.23 8.53 7.58
C PRO A 6 -46.28 8.72 6.38
N LEU A 7 -46.77 9.24 5.27
CA LEU A 7 -45.97 9.54 4.08
C LEU A 7 -44.93 10.65 4.31
N SER A 8 -45.27 11.68 5.10
CA SER A 8 -44.33 12.76 5.41
C SER A 8 -43.16 12.27 6.27
N TYR A 9 -43.43 11.36 7.17
CA TYR A 9 -42.44 10.75 8.01
C TYR A 9 -41.49 9.85 7.24
N ARG A 10 -42.02 9.13 6.26
CA ARG A 10 -41.20 8.24 5.41
C ARG A 10 -40.27 9.01 4.51
N LEU A 11 -40.72 10.13 3.96
CA LEU A 11 -39.89 11.00 3.12
C LEU A 11 -38.74 11.64 3.92
N LEU A 12 -39.02 12.10 5.14
CA LEU A 12 -38.00 12.66 6.01
C LEU A 12 -36.93 11.61 6.43
N ALA A 13 -37.39 10.39 6.68
CA ALA A 13 -36.49 9.28 7.00
C ALA A 13 -35.56 8.93 5.81
N PHE A 14 -36.08 8.94 4.59
CA PHE A 14 -35.28 8.68 3.38
C PHE A 14 -34.23 9.76 3.14
N VAL A 15 -34.57 11.02 3.35
CA VAL A 15 -33.63 12.13 3.19
C VAL A 15 -32.49 12.03 4.23
N ALA A 16 -32.80 11.68 5.48
CA ALA A 16 -31.80 11.51 6.53
C ALA A 16 -30.84 10.36 6.22
N VAL A 17 -31.36 9.25 5.71
CA VAL A 17 -30.52 8.09 5.32
C VAL A 17 -29.60 8.44 4.14
N ALA A 18 -30.11 9.17 3.15
CA ALA A 18 -29.30 9.60 2.00
C ALA A 18 -28.15 10.53 2.41
N VAL A 19 -28.38 11.44 3.36
CA VAL A 19 -27.36 12.35 3.88
C VAL A 19 -26.28 11.57 4.66
N MET A 20 -26.69 10.60 5.47
CA MET A 20 -25.74 9.75 6.19
C MET A 20 -24.89 8.88 5.27
N SER A 21 -25.48 8.37 4.18
CA SER A 21 -24.75 7.61 3.17
C SER A 21 -23.72 8.46 2.45
N SER A 22 -24.01 9.74 2.21
CA SER A 22 -23.07 10.68 1.59
C SER A 22 -21.85 10.96 2.49
N LEU A 23 -22.03 10.96 3.81
CA LEU A 23 -20.96 11.16 4.78
C LEU A 23 -20.07 9.91 4.94
N ALA A 24 -20.58 8.72 4.59
CA ALA A 24 -19.80 7.48 4.62
C ALA A 24 -18.73 7.41 3.52
N PHE A 25 -18.79 8.27 2.50
CA PHE A 25 -17.80 8.41 1.45
C PHE A 25 -16.78 9.54 1.74
N ALA A 26 -16.55 9.83 3.02
CA ALA A 26 -15.51 10.78 3.42
C ALA A 26 -14.16 10.37 2.85
N ALA A 27 -13.33 11.36 2.53
CA ALA A 27 -12.04 11.17 1.91
C ALA A 27 -11.17 10.17 2.69
N GLU A 28 -10.46 9.33 1.98
CA GLU A 28 -9.51 8.39 2.54
C GLU A 28 -8.42 9.13 3.34
N THR A 29 -8.13 8.68 4.56
CA THR A 29 -7.05 9.24 5.38
C THR A 29 -5.69 8.83 4.82
N HIS A 30 -4.63 9.53 5.24
CA HIS A 30 -3.26 9.16 4.87
C HIS A 30 -2.91 7.75 5.33
N GLU A 31 -3.35 7.35 6.53
CA GLU A 31 -3.15 6.00 7.05
C GLU A 31 -3.86 4.94 6.24
N GLN A 32 -5.12 5.20 5.87
CA GLN A 32 -5.90 4.28 5.02
C GLN A 32 -5.26 4.12 3.65
N LYS A 33 -4.80 5.20 3.06
CA LYS A 33 -4.12 5.21 1.77
C LYS A 33 -2.81 4.41 1.84
N ARG A 34 -2.03 4.57 2.91
CA ARG A 34 -0.80 3.81 3.11
C ARG A 34 -1.08 2.33 3.31
N ALA A 35 -2.08 1.99 4.13
CA ALA A 35 -2.48 0.59 4.34
C ALA A 35 -2.90 -0.08 3.04
N ARG A 36 -3.66 0.61 2.20
CA ARG A 36 -4.08 0.13 0.89
C ARG A 36 -2.89 -0.08 -0.04
N ARG A 37 -1.95 0.86 -0.07
CA ARG A 37 -0.72 0.77 -0.88
C ARG A 37 0.19 -0.36 -0.40
N CYS A 38 0.31 -0.53 0.91
CA CYS A 38 1.09 -1.62 1.50
C CYS A 38 0.47 -2.98 1.19
N ALA A 39 -0.85 -3.11 1.21
CA ALA A 39 -1.55 -4.32 0.81
C ALA A 39 -1.30 -4.67 -0.66
N TYR A 40 -1.39 -3.69 -1.54
CA TYR A 40 -1.04 -3.86 -2.96
C TYR A 40 0.44 -4.28 -3.12
N TYR A 41 1.34 -3.63 -2.39
CA TYR A 41 2.76 -3.95 -2.42
C TYR A 41 3.02 -5.41 -2.06
N GLN A 42 2.32 -5.95 -1.06
CA GLN A 42 2.45 -7.35 -0.67
C GLN A 42 2.03 -8.32 -1.78
N GLU A 43 1.00 -7.96 -2.55
CA GLU A 43 0.60 -8.75 -3.73
C GLU A 43 1.69 -8.72 -4.81
N VAL A 44 2.27 -7.57 -5.06
CA VAL A 44 3.35 -7.41 -6.02
C VAL A 44 4.60 -8.17 -5.58
N VAL A 45 4.90 -8.17 -4.29
CA VAL A 45 6.01 -8.93 -3.69
C VAL A 45 5.84 -10.43 -3.94
N ARG A 46 4.61 -10.93 -3.79
CA ARG A 46 4.32 -12.34 -4.10
C ARG A 46 4.67 -12.67 -5.55
N VAL A 47 4.30 -11.82 -6.48
CA VAL A 47 4.63 -11.99 -7.91
C VAL A 47 6.15 -11.91 -8.13
N ALA A 48 6.82 -10.98 -7.46
CA ALA A 48 8.27 -10.84 -7.58
C ALA A 48 8.99 -12.10 -7.09
N PHE A 49 8.52 -12.74 -6.03
CA PHE A 49 9.09 -14.00 -5.54
C PHE A 49 8.85 -15.18 -6.49
N GLU A 50 7.88 -15.12 -7.37
CA GLU A 50 7.71 -16.12 -8.44
C GLU A 50 8.83 -16.02 -9.47
N ASN A 51 9.44 -14.85 -9.63
CA ASN A 51 10.51 -14.59 -10.59
C ASN A 51 11.90 -14.71 -9.95
N VAL A 52 12.04 -14.28 -8.71
CA VAL A 52 13.30 -14.33 -7.97
C VAL A 52 13.01 -14.92 -6.60
N SER A 53 13.44 -16.16 -6.36
CA SER A 53 13.15 -16.83 -5.10
C SER A 53 13.97 -16.26 -3.93
N ARG A 54 13.43 -16.43 -2.72
CA ARG A 54 14.13 -16.00 -1.48
C ARG A 54 15.54 -16.59 -1.38
N SER A 55 15.70 -17.83 -1.80
CA SER A 55 16.99 -18.53 -1.72
C SER A 55 18.06 -17.97 -2.67
N GLN A 56 17.67 -17.21 -3.68
CA GLN A 56 18.58 -16.57 -4.62
C GLN A 56 19.16 -15.25 -4.09
N MET A 57 18.59 -14.73 -3.02
CA MET A 57 18.98 -13.45 -2.44
C MET A 57 19.61 -13.64 -1.07
N ARG A 58 20.44 -12.67 -0.65
CA ARG A 58 21.07 -12.74 0.67
C ARG A 58 20.02 -12.73 1.77
N PRO A 59 20.14 -13.58 2.80
CA PRO A 59 19.18 -13.60 3.91
C PRO A 59 18.98 -12.24 4.58
N GLY A 60 20.02 -11.46 4.73
CA GLY A 60 19.94 -10.11 5.30
C GLY A 60 19.11 -9.15 4.47
N PHE A 61 19.24 -9.19 3.14
CA PHE A 61 18.44 -8.40 2.23
C PHE A 61 16.95 -8.75 2.35
N VAL A 62 16.63 -10.04 2.33
CA VAL A 62 15.26 -10.53 2.46
C VAL A 62 14.66 -10.14 3.81
N ALA A 63 15.43 -10.30 4.89
CA ALA A 63 14.99 -9.94 6.25
C ALA A 63 14.70 -8.43 6.38
N GLU A 64 15.55 -7.59 5.83
CA GLU A 64 15.36 -6.13 5.84
C GLU A 64 14.12 -5.73 5.02
N HIS A 65 13.89 -6.38 3.89
CA HIS A 65 12.69 -6.15 3.08
C HIS A 65 11.44 -6.62 3.80
N ASP A 66 11.48 -7.79 4.42
CA ASP A 66 10.35 -8.29 5.23
C ASP A 66 10.03 -7.33 6.39
N ALA A 67 11.05 -6.74 7.01
CA ALA A 67 10.88 -5.75 8.09
C ALA A 67 10.21 -4.47 7.58
N PHE A 68 10.51 -4.04 6.36
CA PHE A 68 9.83 -2.91 5.72
C PHE A 68 8.32 -3.15 5.62
N ILE A 69 7.92 -4.32 5.16
CA ILE A 69 6.50 -4.69 5.05
C ILE A 69 5.86 -4.80 6.44
N ALA A 70 6.53 -5.47 7.36
CA ALA A 70 6.04 -5.64 8.74
C ALA A 70 5.85 -4.31 9.46
N GLY A 71 6.64 -3.30 9.12
CA GLY A 71 6.52 -1.95 9.64
C GLY A 71 5.46 -1.09 8.96
N GLY A 72 4.66 -1.64 8.06
CA GLY A 72 3.59 -0.92 7.38
C GLY A 72 4.01 -0.19 6.10
N CYS A 73 5.09 -0.63 5.48
CA CYS A 73 5.64 -0.04 4.25
C CYS A 73 6.08 1.41 4.45
N PHE A 74 6.69 1.70 5.60
CA PHE A 74 7.32 2.99 5.85
C PHE A 74 8.79 2.93 5.42
N ALA A 75 9.20 3.91 4.62
CA ALA A 75 10.56 4.01 4.10
C ALA A 75 11.55 4.54 5.18
N GLY A 76 11.64 3.87 6.31
CA GLY A 76 12.54 4.27 7.39
C GLY A 76 13.97 3.84 7.17
N LYS A 77 14.18 2.56 6.85
CA LYS A 77 15.49 1.96 6.67
C LYS A 77 15.72 1.61 5.20
N ALA A 78 16.90 1.95 4.68
CA ALA A 78 17.28 1.59 3.32
C ALA A 78 17.54 0.09 3.21
N VAL A 79 17.04 -0.50 2.14
CA VAL A 79 17.30 -1.89 1.76
C VAL A 79 18.15 -1.86 0.48
N CYS A 80 19.43 -2.15 0.60
CA CYS A 80 20.37 -2.00 -0.51
C CYS A 80 20.57 -3.31 -1.25
N PRO A 81 20.12 -3.43 -2.52
CA PRO A 81 20.41 -4.59 -3.34
C PRO A 81 21.90 -4.61 -3.72
N LYS A 82 22.51 -5.78 -3.68
CA LYS A 82 23.94 -5.94 -3.97
C LYS A 82 24.24 -7.04 -4.99
N THR A 83 23.33 -7.99 -5.17
CA THR A 83 23.52 -9.11 -6.10
C THR A 83 22.61 -8.95 -7.31
N PRO A 84 22.94 -9.61 -8.45
CA PRO A 84 22.06 -9.57 -9.62
C PRO A 84 20.63 -9.98 -9.32
N ALA A 85 20.42 -11.01 -8.50
CA ALA A 85 19.08 -11.46 -8.10
C ALA A 85 18.34 -10.37 -7.30
N GLU A 86 19.03 -9.71 -6.37
CA GLU A 86 18.47 -8.63 -5.57
C GLU A 86 18.10 -7.41 -6.41
N PHE A 87 18.95 -7.06 -7.38
CA PHE A 87 18.63 -6.00 -8.34
C PHE A 87 17.40 -6.36 -9.19
N ALA A 88 17.33 -7.58 -9.67
CA ALA A 88 16.15 -8.03 -10.45
C ALA A 88 14.87 -7.97 -9.62
N PHE A 89 14.90 -8.40 -8.38
CA PHE A 89 13.79 -8.32 -7.44
C PHE A 89 13.37 -6.88 -7.19
N ALA A 90 14.33 -6.00 -6.90
CA ALA A 90 14.09 -4.58 -6.65
C ALA A 90 13.51 -3.89 -7.88
N ASP A 91 13.99 -4.19 -9.06
CA ASP A 91 13.53 -3.62 -10.32
C ASP A 91 12.07 -3.99 -10.61
N ILE A 92 11.70 -5.25 -10.41
CA ILE A 92 10.31 -5.70 -10.58
C ILE A 92 9.38 -4.87 -9.68
N LEU A 93 9.72 -4.76 -8.40
CA LEU A 93 8.89 -4.05 -7.42
C LEU A 93 8.82 -2.55 -7.72
N THR A 94 9.94 -1.94 -8.09
CA THR A 94 9.97 -0.53 -8.44
C THR A 94 9.13 -0.24 -9.68
N MET A 95 9.26 -1.04 -10.70
CA MET A 95 8.46 -0.88 -11.94
C MET A 95 6.98 -1.03 -11.66
N MET A 96 6.57 -2.02 -10.90
CA MET A 96 5.17 -2.27 -10.59
C MET A 96 4.55 -1.17 -9.71
N THR A 97 5.29 -0.66 -8.74
CA THR A 97 4.80 0.44 -7.89
C THR A 97 4.70 1.75 -8.65
N VAL A 98 5.66 2.06 -9.51
CA VAL A 98 5.60 3.24 -10.39
C VAL A 98 4.40 3.13 -11.34
N SER A 99 4.19 1.98 -11.95
CA SER A 99 3.05 1.73 -12.84
C SER A 99 1.70 1.86 -12.14
N ALA A 100 1.66 1.63 -10.83
CA ALA A 100 0.46 1.78 -10.00
C ALA A 100 0.30 3.19 -9.41
N ASN A 101 1.06 4.16 -9.89
CA ASN A 101 1.05 5.55 -9.39
C ASN A 101 1.40 5.69 -7.90
N MET A 102 2.23 4.79 -7.40
CA MET A 102 2.70 4.85 -6.02
C MET A 102 3.99 5.68 -5.87
N GLY A 103 4.57 6.10 -6.99
CA GLY A 103 5.81 6.85 -7.03
C GLY A 103 7.05 5.97 -6.96
N SER A 104 8.19 6.54 -7.34
CA SER A 104 9.47 5.83 -7.36
C SER A 104 10.12 5.70 -5.98
N THR A 105 9.58 6.40 -4.98
CA THR A 105 10.12 6.41 -3.62
C THR A 105 9.35 5.53 -2.64
N PHE A 106 8.34 4.81 -3.12
CA PHE A 106 7.56 3.92 -2.26
C PHE A 106 8.40 2.74 -1.78
N THR A 107 9.17 2.12 -2.67
CA THR A 107 10.02 0.99 -2.34
C THR A 107 11.19 1.43 -1.45
N PRO A 108 11.69 0.55 -0.57
CA PRO A 108 12.78 0.87 0.34
C PRO A 108 14.16 0.74 -0.32
N PHE A 109 14.23 0.40 -1.61
CA PHE A 109 15.47 0.04 -2.27
C PHE A 109 16.32 1.27 -2.54
N ARG A 110 17.29 1.47 -1.70
CA ARG A 110 18.33 2.49 -1.83
C ARG A 110 19.54 2.07 -1.04
N CYS A 111 20.68 2.61 -1.39
CA CYS A 111 21.91 2.34 -0.69
C CYS A 111 22.36 3.57 0.08
N PRO A 112 22.89 3.41 1.30
CA PRO A 112 23.36 4.54 2.10
C PRO A 112 24.44 5.33 1.37
N ALA A 113 24.50 6.62 1.61
CA ALA A 113 25.55 7.49 1.10
C ALA A 113 26.91 6.99 1.66
N GLY A 114 27.90 6.87 0.79
CA GLY A 114 29.20 6.33 1.15
C GLY A 114 29.44 4.91 0.64
N GLY A 115 28.42 4.24 0.14
CA GLY A 115 28.47 3.04 -0.70
C GLY A 115 29.20 1.81 -0.17
N SER A 116 29.72 1.85 1.01
CA SER A 116 30.34 0.69 1.62
C SER A 116 29.29 -0.11 2.32
N ASP A 117 28.99 -1.19 1.76
CA ASP A 117 28.24 -2.26 2.32
C ASP A 117 27.56 -2.22 3.61
#